data_933535a1cffa4ddaedce84f849e652a9
#
_entry.id   933535a1cffa4ddaedce84f849e652a9
#
_cell.length_a   1.000
_cell.length_b   1.000
_cell.length_c   1.000
_cell.angle_alpha   90.00
_cell.angle_beta   90.00
_cell.angle_gamma   90.00
#
_symmetry.space_group_name_H-M   'P 1'
#
loop_
_entity.id
_entity.type
_entity.pdbx_description
1 polymer ?
#
loop_
_entity_poly.entity_id
_entity_poly.type
_entity_poly.pdbx_seq_one_letter_code
_entity_poly.pdbx_strand_id
1 'polypeptide(L)'
;MSNRVQRSAVLLKASWEVLKSHRSLLLLPIISSIVTLVVIASFAVPVVTALSLDPELRSEVSAEMTADLASEDQSSTASTPATTGDPAKTASVTGTPKDPDAAEGGGLSDFWKATGILYLLFFYISTSFVVIFFNAALIAAADEHFQGRPTGLRIGLGLALRRVPLILAWSIVAGTIGMILRLLSERAGLIGKIVLALVGMAWSIASYFALPAVVLEGVGPIKAIRSSVQTLRSTWGETLVLAVGFGVIGIVIGVLAFGLMIGGGIAFAYGLSVGSGVGISIDVLGGILFLAGIVILILWSIVSGTLRGITQVALYRFATADLVPDGFDREDLEAAFQKKKKSRSFGLG
;
A
#
# COMPACT_ATOMS: atom_id res chain seq x y z
N MET A 1 3.20 15.99 -24.64
CA MET A 1 3.53 15.37 -23.34
C MET A 1 4.09 16.36 -22.31
N SER A 2 4.77 17.44 -22.73
CA SER A 2 5.41 18.42 -21.81
C SER A 2 4.45 19.13 -20.84
N ASN A 3 3.28 19.54 -21.28
CA ASN A 3 2.32 20.30 -20.45
C ASN A 3 1.74 19.51 -19.24
N ARG A 4 1.69 18.19 -19.30
CA ARG A 4 1.15 17.37 -18.19
C ARG A 4 2.16 17.20 -17.06
N VAL A 5 3.42 17.00 -17.40
CA VAL A 5 4.52 16.87 -16.43
C VAL A 5 4.77 18.23 -15.74
N GLN A 6 4.69 19.34 -16.48
CA GLN A 6 4.81 20.67 -15.90
C GLN A 6 3.71 20.96 -14.87
N ARG A 7 2.46 20.58 -15.16
CA ARG A 7 1.32 20.78 -14.24
C ARG A 7 1.45 19.99 -12.95
N SER A 8 1.85 18.72 -13.03
CA SER A 8 2.12 17.94 -11.82
C SER A 8 3.29 18.50 -11.00
N ALA A 9 4.28 19.09 -11.65
CA ALA A 9 5.40 19.75 -10.97
C ALA A 9 4.97 21.02 -10.21
N VAL A 10 4.02 21.80 -10.75
CA VAL A 10 3.51 23.00 -10.08
C VAL A 10 2.72 22.65 -8.83
N LEU A 11 1.80 21.67 -8.91
CA LEU A 11 1.05 21.20 -7.74
C LEU A 11 1.96 20.58 -6.68
N LEU A 12 3.01 19.87 -7.11
CA LEU A 12 4.05 19.37 -6.20
C LEU A 12 4.81 20.51 -5.52
N LYS A 13 5.15 21.58 -6.26
CA LYS A 13 5.83 22.74 -5.73
C LYS A 13 4.96 23.46 -4.70
N ALA A 14 3.68 23.67 -5.00
CA ALA A 14 2.73 24.27 -4.06
C ALA A 14 2.61 23.43 -2.77
N SER A 15 2.41 22.12 -2.90
CA SER A 15 2.37 21.21 -1.74
C SER A 15 3.69 21.20 -0.96
N TRP A 16 4.83 21.38 -1.64
CA TRP A 16 6.14 21.50 -1.02
C TRP A 16 6.32 22.79 -0.22
N GLU A 17 5.76 23.90 -0.69
CA GLU A 17 5.77 25.19 0.04
C GLU A 17 4.95 25.09 1.32
N VAL A 18 3.76 24.47 1.27
CA VAL A 18 2.95 24.15 2.46
C VAL A 18 3.76 23.29 3.44
N LEU A 19 4.46 22.28 2.94
CA LEU A 19 5.27 21.42 3.78
C LEU A 19 6.45 22.14 4.41
N LYS A 20 7.09 23.05 3.70
CA LYS A 20 8.18 23.89 4.25
C LYS A 20 7.72 24.81 5.37
N SER A 21 6.54 25.40 5.24
CA SER A 21 5.97 26.27 6.27
C SER A 21 5.56 25.49 7.52
N HIS A 22 5.18 24.21 7.36
CA HIS A 22 4.68 23.39 8.46
C HIS A 22 5.38 22.02 8.52
N ARG A 23 6.67 22.03 8.84
CA ARG A 23 7.51 20.83 8.95
C ARG A 23 6.98 19.80 9.96
N SER A 24 6.16 20.22 10.93
CA SER A 24 5.52 19.34 11.89
C SER A 24 4.58 18.30 11.24
N LEU A 25 4.10 18.55 10.01
CA LEU A 25 3.28 17.59 9.27
C LEU A 25 4.06 16.34 8.85
N LEU A 26 5.39 16.44 8.67
CA LEU A 26 6.25 15.27 8.43
C LEU A 26 6.32 14.30 9.60
N LEU A 27 6.04 14.78 10.81
CA LEU A 27 6.02 13.90 11.99
C LEU A 27 4.86 12.90 11.95
N LEU A 28 3.74 13.21 11.28
CA LEU A 28 2.59 12.32 11.20
C LEU A 28 2.92 10.98 10.53
N PRO A 29 3.51 10.93 9.31
CA PRO A 29 3.96 9.66 8.73
C PRO A 29 5.06 8.96 9.53
N ILE A 30 5.97 9.72 10.16
CA ILE A 30 7.03 9.14 11.00
C ILE A 30 6.41 8.42 12.20
N ILE A 31 5.54 9.10 12.94
CA ILE A 31 4.85 8.51 14.08
C ILE A 31 3.98 7.32 13.62
N SER A 32 3.27 7.47 12.48
CA SER A 32 2.52 6.37 11.87
C SER A 32 3.39 5.15 11.63
N SER A 33 4.57 5.32 11.05
CA SER A 33 5.50 4.22 10.78
C SER A 33 5.98 3.54 12.07
N ILE A 34 6.32 4.32 13.10
CA ILE A 34 6.75 3.78 14.38
C ILE A 34 5.61 3.00 15.06
N VAL A 35 4.40 3.57 15.10
CA VAL A 35 3.22 2.90 15.70
C VAL A 35 2.87 1.65 14.91
N THR A 36 2.95 1.69 13.58
CA THR A 36 2.73 0.51 12.73
C THR A 36 3.74 -0.59 13.02
N LEU A 37 5.03 -0.25 13.18
CA LEU A 37 6.05 -1.24 13.57
C LEU A 37 5.79 -1.84 14.95
N VAL A 38 5.35 -1.04 15.91
CA VAL A 38 4.95 -1.54 17.24
C VAL A 38 3.76 -2.50 17.14
N VAL A 39 2.76 -2.17 16.32
CA VAL A 39 1.62 -3.07 16.06
C VAL A 39 2.10 -4.35 15.40
N ILE A 40 2.91 -4.28 14.35
CA ILE A 40 3.46 -5.47 13.69
C ILE A 40 4.23 -6.34 14.68
N ALA A 41 5.11 -5.75 15.49
CA ALA A 41 5.87 -6.47 16.52
C ALA A 41 4.95 -7.11 17.55
N SER A 42 3.90 -6.41 18.00
CA SER A 42 2.91 -6.92 18.96
C SER A 42 2.19 -8.18 18.46
N PHE A 43 1.96 -8.27 17.14
CA PHE A 43 1.38 -9.47 16.53
C PHE A 43 2.44 -10.53 16.17
N ALA A 44 3.63 -10.13 15.75
CA ALA A 44 4.68 -11.08 15.37
C ALA A 44 5.26 -11.84 16.59
N VAL A 45 5.45 -11.16 17.72
CA VAL A 45 6.06 -11.75 18.92
C VAL A 45 5.31 -13.00 19.41
N PRO A 46 3.99 -13.00 19.61
CA PRO A 46 3.28 -14.22 20.04
C PRO A 46 3.45 -15.38 19.06
N VAL A 47 3.41 -15.12 17.76
CA VAL A 47 3.58 -16.15 16.72
C VAL A 47 4.99 -16.73 16.74
N VAL A 48 6.02 -15.86 16.77
CA VAL A 48 7.41 -16.30 16.85
C VAL A 48 7.67 -17.08 18.15
N THR A 49 7.10 -16.62 19.26
CA THR A 49 7.25 -17.31 20.57
C THR A 49 6.57 -18.68 20.54
N ALA A 50 5.36 -18.79 19.99
CA ALA A 50 4.67 -20.08 19.84
C ALA A 50 5.50 -21.04 18.98
N LEU A 51 6.00 -20.60 17.82
CA LEU A 51 6.85 -21.39 16.93
C LEU A 51 8.21 -21.79 17.55
N SER A 52 8.73 -20.97 18.48
CA SER A 52 10.02 -21.28 19.14
C SER A 52 9.87 -22.25 20.32
N LEU A 53 8.70 -22.26 20.99
CA LEU A 53 8.44 -23.09 22.17
C LEU A 53 7.85 -24.45 21.80
N ASP A 54 7.20 -24.58 20.64
CA ASP A 54 6.56 -25.78 20.20
C ASP A 54 7.22 -26.34 18.90
N PRO A 55 8.09 -27.38 19.05
CA PRO A 55 8.78 -27.99 17.90
C PRO A 55 7.81 -28.70 16.93
N GLU A 56 6.66 -29.18 17.39
CA GLU A 56 5.66 -29.84 16.55
C GLU A 56 4.98 -28.82 15.62
N LEU A 57 4.54 -27.69 16.18
CA LEU A 57 4.00 -26.57 15.39
C LEU A 57 5.00 -26.05 14.36
N ARG A 58 6.28 -26.00 14.70
CA ARG A 58 7.34 -25.59 13.79
C ARG A 58 7.50 -26.57 12.62
N SER A 59 7.42 -27.88 12.88
CA SER A 59 7.53 -28.90 11.86
C SER A 59 6.31 -28.90 10.93
N GLU A 60 5.09 -28.71 11.45
CA GLU A 60 3.88 -28.58 10.65
C GLU A 60 3.91 -27.35 9.73
N VAL A 61 4.23 -26.17 10.28
CA VAL A 61 4.31 -24.94 9.49
C VAL A 61 5.42 -25.03 8.43
N SER A 62 6.56 -25.65 8.74
CA SER A 62 7.64 -25.81 7.77
C SER A 62 7.29 -26.82 6.69
N ALA A 63 6.55 -27.87 7.00
CA ALA A 63 6.07 -28.85 6.03
C ALA A 63 5.02 -28.25 5.08
N GLU A 64 4.08 -27.47 5.60
CA GLU A 64 3.06 -26.79 4.81
C GLU A 64 3.68 -25.71 3.88
N MET A 65 4.65 -24.95 4.39
CA MET A 65 5.37 -23.95 3.59
C MET A 65 6.23 -24.57 2.48
N THR A 66 6.84 -25.74 2.75
CA THR A 66 7.61 -26.50 1.73
C THR A 66 6.69 -27.13 0.70
N ALA A 67 5.50 -27.61 1.09
CA ALA A 67 4.50 -28.15 0.18
C ALA A 67 3.94 -27.07 -0.75
N ASP A 68 3.68 -25.86 -0.24
CA ASP A 68 3.23 -24.73 -1.05
C ASP A 68 4.29 -24.29 -2.06
N LEU A 69 5.54 -24.18 -1.65
CA LEU A 69 6.66 -23.85 -2.55
C LEU A 69 6.86 -24.91 -3.64
N ALA A 70 6.73 -26.20 -3.30
CA ALA A 70 6.82 -27.30 -4.25
C ALA A 70 5.65 -27.30 -5.25
N SER A 71 4.46 -26.89 -4.84
CA SER A 71 3.29 -26.76 -5.71
C SER A 71 3.39 -25.60 -6.70
N GLU A 72 4.03 -24.49 -6.31
CA GLU A 72 4.32 -23.34 -7.22
C GLU A 72 5.34 -23.73 -8.29
N ASP A 73 6.36 -24.50 -7.95
CA ASP A 73 7.42 -24.94 -8.89
C ASP A 73 6.87 -25.94 -9.93
N GLN A 74 5.96 -26.82 -9.53
CA GLN A 74 5.28 -27.74 -10.45
C GLN A 74 4.31 -27.03 -11.40
N SER A 75 3.69 -25.94 -11.00
CA SER A 75 2.81 -25.16 -11.87
C SER A 75 3.57 -24.36 -12.93
N SER A 76 4.83 -24.03 -12.68
CA SER A 76 5.69 -23.31 -13.62
C SER A 76 6.34 -24.20 -14.66
N THR A 77 6.52 -25.51 -14.40
CA THR A 77 7.14 -26.48 -15.31
C THR A 77 6.13 -27.22 -16.21
N ALA A 78 4.83 -27.11 -15.95
CA ALA A 78 3.78 -27.78 -16.73
C ALA A 78 3.42 -27.14 -18.07
N SER A 79 4.18 -26.17 -18.58
CA SER A 79 3.93 -25.50 -19.86
C SER A 79 4.79 -25.98 -21.03
N THR A 80 5.36 -27.19 -20.97
CA THR A 80 6.00 -27.80 -22.13
C THR A 80 5.11 -28.91 -22.67
N PRO A 81 4.65 -28.88 -23.94
CA PRO A 81 3.85 -29.94 -24.51
C PRO A 81 4.72 -31.18 -24.77
N ALA A 82 4.54 -32.22 -23.97
CA ALA A 82 5.16 -33.51 -24.23
C ALA A 82 4.42 -34.24 -25.33
N THR A 83 5.14 -34.46 -26.40
CA THR A 83 4.82 -35.32 -27.55
C THR A 83 4.67 -36.78 -27.16
N THR A 84 3.55 -37.37 -27.57
CA THR A 84 3.29 -38.78 -27.94
C THR A 84 4.10 -39.92 -27.30
N GLY A 85 3.41 -40.87 -26.67
CA GLY A 85 3.94 -42.22 -26.45
C GLY A 85 3.20 -43.08 -25.44
N ASP A 86 2.26 -43.89 -25.97
CA ASP A 86 1.84 -45.24 -25.59
C ASP A 86 1.01 -45.53 -24.31
N PRO A 87 -0.14 -46.16 -24.46
CA PRO A 87 -1.00 -46.57 -23.36
C PRO A 87 -0.81 -48.05 -23.03
N ALA A 88 -0.21 -48.37 -21.90
CA ALA A 88 -0.45 -49.64 -21.17
C ALA A 88 0.34 -49.70 -19.86
N LYS A 89 -0.32 -49.51 -18.72
CA LYS A 89 -0.19 -50.39 -17.54
C LYS A 89 -1.12 -49.95 -16.39
N THR A 90 -2.15 -50.76 -16.30
CA THR A 90 -2.65 -51.41 -15.08
C THR A 90 -2.97 -50.55 -13.84
N ALA A 91 -4.27 -50.43 -13.64
CA ALA A 91 -4.91 -50.08 -12.37
C ALA A 91 -4.39 -50.97 -11.23
N SER A 92 -3.93 -50.37 -10.15
CA SER A 92 -3.99 -50.98 -8.83
C SER A 92 -4.82 -50.07 -7.93
N VAL A 93 -6.10 -50.40 -7.85
CA VAL A 93 -7.02 -49.91 -6.85
C VAL A 93 -6.66 -50.61 -5.54
N THR A 94 -5.91 -49.91 -4.66
CA THR A 94 -5.89 -50.26 -3.24
C THR A 94 -6.73 -49.21 -2.52
N GLY A 95 -8.03 -49.54 -2.41
CA GLY A 95 -8.92 -48.85 -1.49
C GLY A 95 -8.47 -49.14 -0.06
N THR A 96 -7.88 -48.18 0.59
CA THR A 96 -7.71 -48.18 2.04
C THR A 96 -9.08 -48.04 2.67
N PRO A 97 -9.48 -48.91 3.62
CA PRO A 97 -10.73 -48.76 4.33
C PRO A 97 -10.73 -47.43 5.08
N LYS A 98 -11.77 -46.65 4.84
CA LYS A 98 -12.04 -45.42 5.54
C LYS A 98 -12.37 -45.79 6.98
N ASP A 99 -11.45 -45.58 7.91
CA ASP A 99 -11.68 -45.75 9.33
C ASP A 99 -12.83 -44.82 9.78
N PRO A 100 -13.87 -45.37 10.46
CA PRO A 100 -14.99 -44.56 10.95
C PRO A 100 -14.61 -43.56 12.03
N ASP A 101 -13.45 -43.69 12.66
CA ASP A 101 -13.00 -42.86 13.76
C ASP A 101 -12.24 -41.59 13.32
N ALA A 102 -12.07 -41.36 12.01
CA ALA A 102 -11.45 -40.13 11.47
C ALA A 102 -12.38 -38.90 11.50
N ALA A 103 -13.59 -39.01 12.03
CA ALA A 103 -14.57 -37.90 12.07
C ALA A 103 -14.39 -36.92 13.25
N GLU A 104 -13.60 -37.25 14.24
CA GLU A 104 -13.42 -36.39 15.43
C GLU A 104 -12.26 -35.38 15.31
N GLY A 105 -11.36 -35.53 14.33
CA GLY A 105 -10.24 -34.59 14.11
C GLY A 105 -10.61 -33.28 13.38
N GLY A 106 -11.75 -33.23 12.70
CA GLY A 106 -12.17 -32.08 11.87
C GLY A 106 -12.47 -30.81 12.66
N GLY A 107 -13.07 -30.94 13.82
CA GLY A 107 -13.53 -29.79 14.61
C GLY A 107 -12.41 -28.96 15.22
N LEU A 108 -11.32 -29.59 15.67
CA LEU A 108 -10.17 -28.89 16.25
C LEU A 108 -9.34 -28.19 15.17
N SER A 109 -9.10 -28.84 14.03
CA SER A 109 -8.37 -28.25 12.91
C SER A 109 -9.12 -27.07 12.32
N ASP A 110 -10.44 -27.13 12.21
CA ASP A 110 -11.28 -26.04 11.71
C ASP A 110 -11.33 -24.87 12.72
N PHE A 111 -11.32 -25.16 14.01
CA PHE A 111 -11.21 -24.12 15.04
C PHE A 111 -9.89 -23.35 14.96
N TRP A 112 -8.76 -24.04 14.81
CA TRP A 112 -7.45 -23.40 14.68
C TRP A 112 -7.33 -22.60 13.38
N LYS A 113 -7.86 -23.09 12.26
CA LYS A 113 -7.94 -22.35 10.99
C LYS A 113 -8.79 -21.07 11.13
N ALA A 114 -9.97 -21.18 11.73
CA ALA A 114 -10.85 -20.04 11.98
C ALA A 114 -10.18 -19.00 12.89
N THR A 115 -9.48 -19.43 13.94
CA THR A 115 -8.74 -18.57 14.85
C THR A 115 -7.59 -17.85 14.14
N GLY A 116 -6.85 -18.54 13.29
CA GLY A 116 -5.80 -17.96 12.46
C GLY A 116 -6.31 -16.88 11.50
N ILE A 117 -7.43 -17.16 10.83
CA ILE A 117 -8.07 -16.18 9.94
C ILE A 117 -8.53 -14.94 10.73
N LEU A 118 -9.14 -15.14 11.89
CA LEU A 118 -9.58 -14.04 12.76
C LEU A 118 -8.41 -13.19 13.27
N TYR A 119 -7.31 -13.86 13.63
CA TYR A 119 -6.08 -13.21 14.05
C TYR A 119 -5.48 -12.34 12.91
N LEU A 120 -5.42 -12.88 11.70
CA LEU A 120 -4.96 -12.15 10.51
C LEU A 120 -5.90 -10.98 10.18
N LEU A 121 -7.21 -11.18 10.27
CA LEU A 121 -8.18 -10.10 10.06
C LEU A 121 -7.99 -8.96 11.06
N PHE A 122 -7.81 -9.31 12.35
CA PHE A 122 -7.60 -8.33 13.40
C PHE A 122 -6.27 -7.59 13.22
N PHE A 123 -5.21 -8.30 12.84
CA PHE A 123 -3.93 -7.69 12.46
C PHE A 123 -4.08 -6.71 11.29
N TYR A 124 -4.79 -7.12 10.25
CA TYR A 124 -5.02 -6.29 9.06
C TYR A 124 -5.81 -5.02 9.39
N ILE A 125 -6.88 -5.15 10.15
CA ILE A 125 -7.71 -4.01 10.60
C ILE A 125 -6.90 -3.09 11.49
N SER A 126 -6.15 -3.61 12.46
CA SER A 126 -5.34 -2.80 13.38
C SER A 126 -4.26 -2.00 12.65
N THR A 127 -3.53 -2.65 11.76
CA THR A 127 -2.50 -2.00 10.94
C THR A 127 -3.13 -0.95 9.99
N SER A 128 -4.23 -1.30 9.33
CA SER A 128 -4.98 -0.37 8.47
C SER A 128 -5.49 0.84 9.25
N PHE A 129 -6.02 0.62 10.46
CA PHE A 129 -6.51 1.69 11.31
C PHE A 129 -5.41 2.68 11.67
N VAL A 130 -4.23 2.21 12.09
CA VAL A 130 -3.11 3.09 12.42
C VAL A 130 -2.72 3.96 11.22
N VAL A 131 -2.50 3.35 10.07
CA VAL A 131 -2.10 4.08 8.86
C VAL A 131 -3.18 5.08 8.44
N ILE A 132 -4.45 4.68 8.42
CA ILE A 132 -5.59 5.53 8.04
C ILE A 132 -5.79 6.66 9.05
N PHE A 133 -5.63 6.41 10.35
CA PHE A 133 -5.76 7.41 11.40
C PHE A 133 -4.73 8.54 11.26
N PHE A 134 -3.46 8.21 11.04
CA PHE A 134 -2.43 9.24 10.85
C PHE A 134 -2.58 9.98 9.51
N ASN A 135 -3.03 9.30 8.44
CA ASN A 135 -3.40 9.97 7.21
C ASN A 135 -4.61 10.89 7.39
N ALA A 136 -5.61 10.49 8.19
CA ALA A 136 -6.74 11.35 8.56
C ALA A 136 -6.29 12.59 9.32
N ALA A 137 -5.34 12.44 10.25
CA ALA A 137 -4.75 13.57 10.98
C ALA A 137 -4.00 14.52 10.04
N LEU A 138 -3.27 14.00 9.06
CA LEU A 138 -2.60 14.79 8.02
C LEU A 138 -3.61 15.57 7.17
N ILE A 139 -4.66 14.91 6.71
CA ILE A 139 -5.75 15.52 5.94
C ILE A 139 -6.41 16.65 6.74
N ALA A 140 -6.74 16.40 8.01
CA ALA A 140 -7.34 17.40 8.88
C ALA A 140 -6.42 18.61 9.09
N ALA A 141 -5.13 18.38 9.33
CA ALA A 141 -4.16 19.45 9.52
C ALA A 141 -3.94 20.28 8.23
N ALA A 142 -3.89 19.62 7.07
CA ALA A 142 -3.77 20.31 5.78
C ALA A 142 -5.02 21.15 5.47
N ASP A 143 -6.19 20.66 5.81
CA ASP A 143 -7.45 21.40 5.64
C ASP A 143 -7.53 22.66 6.50
N GLU A 144 -7.08 22.60 7.76
CA GLU A 144 -6.98 23.77 8.63
C GLU A 144 -6.05 24.83 8.01
N HIS A 145 -4.91 24.41 7.47
CA HIS A 145 -3.99 25.32 6.77
C HIS A 145 -4.66 26.00 5.58
N PHE A 146 -5.37 25.26 4.73
CA PHE A 146 -6.04 25.79 3.55
C PHE A 146 -7.20 26.75 3.87
N GLN A 147 -7.71 26.69 5.08
CA GLN A 147 -8.72 27.63 5.58
C GLN A 147 -8.13 28.79 6.38
N GLY A 148 -6.80 28.98 6.34
CA GLY A 148 -6.11 30.03 7.07
C GLY A 148 -6.15 29.89 8.59
N ARG A 149 -6.49 28.70 9.12
CA ARG A 149 -6.55 28.44 10.55
C ARG A 149 -5.22 27.88 11.09
N PRO A 150 -4.98 27.99 12.41
CA PRO A 150 -3.78 27.40 13.01
C PRO A 150 -3.70 25.91 12.67
N THR A 151 -2.54 25.47 12.21
CA THR A 151 -2.31 24.08 11.83
C THR A 151 -1.11 23.49 12.55
N GLY A 152 -1.01 22.15 12.58
CA GLY A 152 0.09 21.43 13.16
C GLY A 152 -0.28 20.04 13.64
N LEU A 153 0.73 19.32 14.14
CA LEU A 153 0.59 17.93 14.60
C LEU A 153 -0.56 17.74 15.62
N ARG A 154 -0.59 18.58 16.67
CA ARG A 154 -1.59 18.48 17.75
C ARG A 154 -3.01 18.72 17.24
N ILE A 155 -3.18 19.70 16.35
CA ILE A 155 -4.48 20.08 15.80
C ILE A 155 -4.98 18.95 14.91
N GLY A 156 -4.15 18.46 13.98
CA GLY A 156 -4.50 17.33 13.12
C GLY A 156 -4.88 16.08 13.89
N LEU A 157 -4.08 15.69 14.90
CA LEU A 157 -4.39 14.56 15.78
C LEU A 157 -5.70 14.79 16.57
N GLY A 158 -5.91 15.98 17.12
CA GLY A 158 -7.13 16.32 17.86
C GLY A 158 -8.39 16.19 17.02
N LEU A 159 -8.33 16.63 15.75
CA LEU A 159 -9.45 16.51 14.81
C LEU A 159 -9.70 15.06 14.39
N ALA A 160 -8.63 14.29 14.13
CA ALA A 160 -8.72 12.88 13.83
C ALA A 160 -9.31 12.08 15.01
N LEU A 161 -8.90 12.39 16.26
CA LEU A 161 -9.43 11.76 17.46
C LEU A 161 -10.93 11.96 17.61
N ARG A 162 -11.48 13.13 17.24
CA ARG A 162 -12.94 13.38 17.24
C ARG A 162 -13.70 12.55 16.21
N ARG A 163 -13.00 12.03 15.20
CA ARG A 163 -13.56 11.23 14.09
C ARG A 163 -13.19 9.74 14.17
N VAL A 164 -12.56 9.29 15.28
CA VAL A 164 -12.14 7.89 15.48
C VAL A 164 -13.20 6.86 15.10
N PRO A 165 -14.48 6.98 15.52
CA PRO A 165 -15.48 5.98 15.17
C PRO A 165 -15.69 5.85 13.65
N LEU A 166 -15.66 6.96 12.91
CA LEU A 166 -15.82 6.98 11.46
C LEU A 166 -14.55 6.47 10.76
N ILE A 167 -13.38 6.85 11.26
CA ILE A 167 -12.08 6.38 10.77
C ILE A 167 -11.95 4.87 10.99
N LEU A 168 -12.35 4.37 12.16
CA LEU A 168 -12.36 2.94 12.45
C LEU A 168 -13.32 2.18 11.52
N ALA A 169 -14.55 2.69 11.34
CA ALA A 169 -15.50 2.10 10.41
C ALA A 169 -14.94 2.07 8.97
N TRP A 170 -14.26 3.13 8.54
CA TRP A 170 -13.57 3.16 7.25
C TRP A 170 -12.42 2.15 7.19
N SER A 171 -11.63 2.02 8.25
CA SER A 171 -10.51 1.08 8.33
C SER A 171 -10.96 -0.38 8.27
N ILE A 172 -12.10 -0.70 8.89
CA ILE A 172 -12.72 -2.03 8.79
C ILE A 172 -13.07 -2.34 7.34
N VAL A 173 -13.75 -1.42 6.65
CA VAL A 173 -14.12 -1.61 5.24
C VAL A 173 -12.89 -1.75 4.36
N ALA A 174 -11.92 -0.84 4.48
CA ALA A 174 -10.72 -0.84 3.67
C ALA A 174 -9.83 -2.07 3.95
N GLY A 175 -9.64 -2.43 5.21
CA GLY A 175 -8.87 -3.59 5.64
C GLY A 175 -9.50 -4.91 5.19
N THR A 176 -10.83 -5.04 5.33
CA THR A 176 -11.55 -6.24 4.89
C THR A 176 -11.44 -6.42 3.38
N ILE A 177 -11.65 -5.37 2.59
CA ILE A 177 -11.52 -5.45 1.13
C ILE A 177 -10.08 -5.77 0.73
N GLY A 178 -9.10 -5.14 1.37
CA GLY A 178 -7.69 -5.44 1.15
C GLY A 178 -7.34 -6.91 1.43
N MET A 179 -7.83 -7.45 2.55
CA MET A 179 -7.63 -8.86 2.92
C MET A 179 -8.29 -9.81 1.91
N ILE A 180 -9.54 -9.54 1.51
CA ILE A 180 -10.25 -10.36 0.52
C ILE A 180 -9.50 -10.39 -0.81
N LEU A 181 -9.06 -9.23 -1.31
CA LEU A 181 -8.30 -9.16 -2.56
C LEU A 181 -6.98 -9.94 -2.47
N ARG A 182 -6.31 -9.89 -1.33
CA ARG A 182 -5.08 -10.64 -1.10
C ARG A 182 -5.33 -12.15 -1.10
N LEU A 183 -6.28 -12.63 -0.29
CA LEU A 183 -6.62 -14.05 -0.22
C LEU A 183 -7.06 -14.63 -1.58
N LEU A 184 -7.81 -13.85 -2.37
CA LEU A 184 -8.18 -14.24 -3.72
C LEU A 184 -6.97 -14.29 -4.65
N SER A 185 -6.01 -13.34 -4.51
CA SER A 185 -4.82 -13.30 -5.36
C SER A 185 -3.84 -14.43 -5.07
N GLU A 186 -3.77 -14.92 -3.85
CA GLU A 186 -2.94 -16.06 -3.45
C GLU A 186 -3.42 -17.38 -4.12
N ARG A 187 -4.72 -17.52 -4.34
CA ARG A 187 -5.33 -18.71 -4.98
C ARG A 187 -5.55 -18.55 -6.48
N ALA A 188 -5.33 -17.38 -7.03
CA ALA A 188 -5.60 -17.09 -8.44
C ALA A 188 -4.40 -17.45 -9.32
N GLY A 189 -4.65 -18.15 -10.44
CA GLY A 189 -3.65 -18.32 -11.50
C GLY A 189 -3.28 -16.97 -12.14
N LEU A 190 -2.36 -16.97 -13.08
CA LEU A 190 -1.79 -15.75 -13.70
C LEU A 190 -2.87 -14.78 -14.21
N ILE A 191 -3.88 -15.28 -14.92
CA ILE A 191 -5.00 -14.49 -15.45
C ILE A 191 -5.84 -13.92 -14.31
N GLY A 192 -6.12 -14.72 -13.27
CA GLY A 192 -6.84 -14.27 -12.08
C GLY A 192 -6.10 -13.17 -11.32
N LYS A 193 -4.79 -13.26 -11.18
CA LYS A 193 -3.94 -12.21 -10.57
C LYS A 193 -4.06 -10.88 -11.35
N ILE A 194 -4.09 -10.91 -12.69
CA ILE A 194 -4.29 -9.70 -13.52
C ILE A 194 -5.68 -9.09 -13.28
N VAL A 195 -6.73 -9.91 -13.27
CA VAL A 195 -8.10 -9.43 -13.02
C VAL A 195 -8.22 -8.81 -11.63
N LEU A 196 -7.66 -9.45 -10.60
CA LEU A 196 -7.66 -8.94 -9.23
C LEU A 196 -6.83 -7.66 -9.08
N ALA A 197 -5.74 -7.52 -9.81
CA ALA A 197 -4.96 -6.27 -9.86
C ALA A 197 -5.80 -5.12 -10.47
N LEU A 198 -6.60 -5.38 -11.51
CA LEU A 198 -7.54 -4.41 -12.08
C LEU A 198 -8.66 -4.03 -11.10
N VAL A 199 -9.20 -5.01 -10.38
CA VAL A 199 -10.22 -4.77 -9.33
C VAL A 199 -9.61 -3.93 -8.19
N GLY A 200 -8.41 -4.26 -7.73
CA GLY A 200 -7.68 -3.48 -6.74
C GLY A 200 -7.38 -2.06 -7.18
N MET A 201 -7.03 -1.87 -8.45
CA MET A 201 -6.84 -0.54 -9.04
C MET A 201 -8.16 0.24 -9.07
N ALA A 202 -9.26 -0.36 -9.50
CA ALA A 202 -10.59 0.26 -9.50
C ALA A 202 -11.03 0.66 -8.08
N TRP A 203 -10.80 -0.21 -7.09
CA TRP A 203 -11.02 0.10 -5.68
C TRP A 203 -10.18 1.27 -5.20
N SER A 204 -8.89 1.28 -5.50
CA SER A 204 -7.96 2.36 -5.14
C SER A 204 -8.38 3.71 -5.71
N ILE A 205 -8.85 3.71 -6.95
CA ILE A 205 -9.40 4.90 -7.60
C ILE A 205 -10.72 5.32 -6.95
N ALA A 206 -11.67 4.41 -6.76
CA ALA A 206 -12.98 4.72 -6.17
C ALA A 206 -12.88 5.24 -4.74
N SER A 207 -11.90 4.78 -3.96
CA SER A 207 -11.68 5.18 -2.57
C SER A 207 -10.76 6.40 -2.41
N TYR A 208 -10.23 6.98 -3.49
CA TYR A 208 -9.22 8.03 -3.43
C TYR A 208 -9.62 9.22 -2.56
N PHE A 209 -10.83 9.74 -2.72
CA PHE A 209 -11.36 10.85 -1.92
C PHE A 209 -12.23 10.41 -0.73
N ALA A 210 -12.33 9.11 -0.46
CA ALA A 210 -13.19 8.62 0.63
C ALA A 210 -12.67 9.07 2.00
N LEU A 211 -11.36 9.04 2.24
CA LEU A 211 -10.79 9.47 3.52
C LEU A 211 -10.96 10.97 3.78
N PRO A 212 -10.72 11.90 2.84
CA PRO A 212 -11.13 13.30 2.97
C PRO A 212 -12.61 13.47 3.29
N ALA A 213 -13.52 12.74 2.62
CA ALA A 213 -14.95 12.81 2.91
C ALA A 213 -15.29 12.36 4.35
N VAL A 214 -14.68 11.26 4.82
CA VAL A 214 -14.85 10.79 6.21
C VAL A 214 -14.39 11.83 7.22
N VAL A 215 -13.22 12.43 6.98
CA VAL A 215 -12.58 13.35 7.93
C VAL A 215 -13.21 14.73 7.92
N LEU A 216 -13.41 15.30 6.72
CA LEU A 216 -13.83 16.68 6.56
C LEU A 216 -15.36 16.85 6.62
N GLU A 217 -16.11 15.93 6.01
CA GLU A 217 -17.57 15.96 6.01
C GLU A 217 -18.19 15.17 7.19
N GLY A 218 -17.44 14.26 7.80
CA GLY A 218 -17.94 13.44 8.90
C GLY A 218 -18.97 12.41 8.45
N VAL A 219 -18.82 11.88 7.24
CA VAL A 219 -19.76 10.89 6.68
C VAL A 219 -19.25 9.46 6.89
N GLY A 220 -20.17 8.51 6.96
CA GLY A 220 -19.85 7.08 7.09
C GLY A 220 -19.26 6.49 5.81
N PRO A 221 -18.65 5.27 5.87
CA PRO A 221 -17.88 4.67 4.79
C PRO A 221 -18.61 4.59 3.44
N ILE A 222 -19.87 4.17 3.44
CA ILE A 222 -20.67 4.00 2.19
C ILE A 222 -20.93 5.35 1.54
N LYS A 223 -21.27 6.37 2.34
CA LYS A 223 -21.43 7.73 1.83
C LYS A 223 -20.11 8.30 1.33
N ALA A 224 -19.01 8.04 2.02
CA ALA A 224 -17.68 8.48 1.64
C ALA A 224 -17.26 7.91 0.28
N ILE A 225 -17.48 6.62 0.02
CA ILE A 225 -17.21 6.01 -1.29
C ILE A 225 -18.08 6.67 -2.38
N ARG A 226 -19.37 6.88 -2.11
CA ARG A 226 -20.27 7.51 -3.09
C ARG A 226 -19.82 8.94 -3.39
N SER A 227 -19.49 9.73 -2.38
CA SER A 227 -18.95 11.09 -2.51
C SER A 227 -17.64 11.06 -3.30
N SER A 228 -16.73 10.15 -2.95
CA SER A 228 -15.46 9.97 -3.66
C SER A 228 -15.65 9.70 -5.15
N VAL A 229 -16.53 8.77 -5.51
CA VAL A 229 -16.81 8.44 -6.92
C VAL A 229 -17.46 9.61 -7.65
N GLN A 230 -18.35 10.37 -7.00
CA GLN A 230 -18.96 11.57 -7.60
C GLN A 230 -17.92 12.66 -7.85
N THR A 231 -17.11 12.98 -6.85
CA THR A 231 -16.01 13.95 -6.95
C THR A 231 -15.02 13.52 -8.04
N LEU A 232 -14.68 12.24 -8.09
CA LEU A 232 -13.78 11.71 -9.09
C LEU A 232 -14.36 11.83 -10.52
N ARG A 233 -15.64 11.56 -10.71
CA ARG A 233 -16.30 11.70 -12.03
C ARG A 233 -16.26 13.13 -12.56
N SER A 234 -16.33 14.12 -11.70
CA SER A 234 -16.18 15.53 -12.10
C SER A 234 -14.73 15.91 -12.39
N THR A 235 -13.76 15.18 -11.83
CA THR A 235 -12.32 15.46 -11.90
C THR A 235 -11.54 14.42 -12.71
N TRP A 236 -12.25 13.56 -13.48
CA TRP A 236 -11.64 12.46 -14.23
C TRP A 236 -10.62 12.96 -15.26
N GLY A 237 -9.40 12.57 -15.10
CA GLY A 237 -8.31 12.85 -16.03
C GLY A 237 -7.06 13.38 -15.32
N GLU A 238 -7.21 14.18 -14.26
CA GLU A 238 -6.13 14.93 -13.66
C GLU A 238 -5.59 14.27 -12.39
N THR A 239 -6.46 13.66 -11.59
CA THR A 239 -6.03 12.83 -10.45
C THR A 239 -5.10 11.70 -10.91
N LEU A 240 -5.35 11.17 -12.11
CA LEU A 240 -4.49 10.16 -12.75
C LEU A 240 -3.13 10.74 -13.15
N VAL A 241 -3.09 11.99 -13.64
CA VAL A 241 -1.84 12.66 -14.06
C VAL A 241 -0.93 12.92 -12.86
N LEU A 242 -1.50 13.32 -11.72
CA LEU A 242 -0.74 13.50 -10.47
C LEU A 242 -0.20 12.18 -9.95
N ALA A 243 -1.02 11.13 -9.94
CA ALA A 243 -0.58 9.79 -9.54
C ALA A 243 0.59 9.29 -10.40
N VAL A 244 0.56 9.55 -11.73
CA VAL A 244 1.64 9.22 -12.64
C VAL A 244 2.90 10.07 -12.37
N GLY A 245 2.74 11.37 -12.10
CA GLY A 245 3.88 12.25 -11.79
C GLY A 245 4.64 11.81 -10.54
N PHE A 246 3.95 11.54 -9.45
CA PHE A 246 4.56 10.95 -8.24
C PHE A 246 5.16 9.58 -8.52
N GLY A 247 4.51 8.77 -9.37
CA GLY A 247 4.98 7.45 -9.75
C GLY A 247 6.32 7.48 -10.46
N VAL A 248 6.50 8.36 -11.45
CA VAL A 248 7.75 8.47 -12.23
C VAL A 248 8.93 8.88 -11.33
N ILE A 249 8.75 9.92 -10.50
CA ILE A 249 9.79 10.34 -9.56
C ILE A 249 10.10 9.21 -8.57
N GLY A 250 9.06 8.53 -8.06
CA GLY A 250 9.20 7.39 -7.16
C GLY A 250 9.95 6.22 -7.78
N ILE A 251 9.75 5.93 -9.08
CA ILE A 251 10.48 4.90 -9.80
C ILE A 251 11.97 5.26 -9.88
N VAL A 252 12.31 6.50 -10.24
CA VAL A 252 13.71 6.93 -10.35
C VAL A 252 14.42 6.81 -9.00
N ILE A 253 13.81 7.32 -7.94
CA ILE A 253 14.37 7.23 -6.58
C ILE A 253 14.42 5.77 -6.11
N GLY A 254 13.38 4.99 -6.41
CA GLY A 254 13.31 3.57 -6.09
C GLY A 254 14.44 2.79 -6.76
N VAL A 255 14.64 2.95 -8.06
CA VAL A 255 15.73 2.28 -8.81
C VAL A 255 17.09 2.65 -8.23
N LEU A 256 17.32 3.93 -7.92
CA LEU A 256 18.56 4.37 -7.29
C LEU A 256 18.78 3.71 -5.92
N ALA A 257 17.78 3.74 -5.07
CA ALA A 257 17.86 3.19 -3.72
C ALA A 257 17.99 1.66 -3.72
N PHE A 258 17.23 0.95 -4.56
CA PHE A 258 17.38 -0.49 -4.74
C PHE A 258 18.74 -0.87 -5.35
N GLY A 259 19.25 -0.06 -6.29
CA GLY A 259 20.61 -0.25 -6.83
C GLY A 259 21.68 -0.14 -5.73
N LEU A 260 21.55 0.85 -4.84
CA LEU A 260 22.43 0.99 -3.68
C LEU A 260 22.29 -0.18 -2.70
N MET A 261 21.07 -0.66 -2.45
CA MET A 261 20.83 -1.80 -1.57
C MET A 261 21.41 -3.09 -2.14
N ILE A 262 21.13 -3.39 -3.41
CA ILE A 262 21.64 -4.62 -4.05
C ILE A 262 23.16 -4.57 -4.16
N GLY A 263 23.71 -3.48 -4.71
CA GLY A 263 25.15 -3.30 -4.86
C GLY A 263 25.89 -3.29 -3.52
N GLY A 264 25.32 -2.57 -2.53
CA GLY A 264 25.84 -2.53 -1.17
C GLY A 264 25.77 -3.90 -0.47
N GLY A 265 24.66 -4.62 -0.62
CA GLY A 265 24.47 -5.96 -0.05
C GLY A 265 25.45 -6.99 -0.65
N ILE A 266 25.68 -6.96 -1.97
CA ILE A 266 26.67 -7.81 -2.64
C ILE A 266 28.08 -7.46 -2.16
N ALA A 267 28.43 -6.18 -2.10
CA ALA A 267 29.74 -5.74 -1.61
C ALA A 267 29.96 -6.13 -0.15
N PHE A 268 28.95 -6.02 0.70
CA PHE A 268 28.97 -6.45 2.10
C PHE A 268 29.24 -7.96 2.21
N ALA A 269 28.46 -8.77 1.49
CA ALA A 269 28.61 -10.23 1.49
C ALA A 269 29.98 -10.68 0.94
N TYR A 270 30.45 -10.03 -0.11
CA TYR A 270 31.78 -10.30 -0.70
C TYR A 270 32.90 -9.94 0.27
N GLY A 271 32.83 -8.77 0.92
CA GLY A 271 33.79 -8.32 1.90
C GLY A 271 33.94 -9.29 3.08
N LEU A 272 32.82 -9.85 3.56
CA LEU A 272 32.83 -10.88 4.60
C LEU A 272 33.53 -12.19 4.15
N SER A 273 33.46 -12.53 2.85
CA SER A 273 34.05 -13.76 2.32
C SER A 273 35.55 -13.65 2.07
N VAL A 274 36.04 -12.46 1.73
CA VAL A 274 37.47 -12.25 1.35
C VAL A 274 38.36 -11.93 2.56
N GLY A 275 37.75 -11.49 3.68
CA GLY A 275 38.50 -11.08 4.87
C GLY A 275 39.16 -9.71 4.73
N SER A 276 39.16 -8.94 5.82
CA SER A 276 39.68 -7.57 5.84
C SER A 276 41.21 -7.50 5.81
N GLY A 277 41.76 -7.14 4.66
CA GLY A 277 43.11 -6.62 4.54
C GLY A 277 43.08 -5.13 4.32
N VAL A 278 43.75 -4.38 5.19
CA VAL A 278 44.19 -2.98 5.08
C VAL A 278 43.31 -2.01 4.31
N GLY A 279 42.62 -1.12 5.06
CA GLY A 279 41.78 -0.02 4.54
C GLY A 279 40.35 -0.12 5.02
N ILE A 280 39.47 0.80 4.56
CA ILE A 280 38.01 0.65 4.76
C ILE A 280 37.64 -0.63 4.03
N SER A 281 37.30 -1.66 4.78
CA SER A 281 36.97 -2.96 4.23
C SER A 281 35.71 -2.86 3.34
N ILE A 282 35.68 -3.61 2.25
CA ILE A 282 34.60 -3.62 1.25
C ILE A 282 33.26 -3.92 1.91
N ASP A 283 33.25 -4.75 2.98
CA ASP A 283 32.10 -5.05 3.82
C ASP A 283 31.54 -3.79 4.50
N VAL A 284 32.38 -2.96 5.12
CA VAL A 284 31.95 -1.71 5.76
C VAL A 284 31.35 -0.74 4.74
N LEU A 285 32.01 -0.55 3.61
CA LEU A 285 31.49 0.30 2.54
C LEU A 285 30.18 -0.25 1.97
N GLY A 286 30.12 -1.56 1.74
CA GLY A 286 28.90 -2.24 1.30
C GLY A 286 27.72 -2.07 2.27
N GLY A 287 28.00 -2.23 3.57
CA GLY A 287 27.02 -2.00 4.63
C GLY A 287 26.50 -0.54 4.69
N ILE A 288 27.39 0.43 4.52
CA ILE A 288 27.03 1.86 4.47
C ILE A 288 26.14 2.14 3.25
N LEU A 289 26.46 1.63 2.06
CA LEU A 289 25.66 1.81 0.85
C LEU A 289 24.27 1.15 0.98
N PHE A 290 24.22 -0.05 1.56
CA PHE A 290 22.96 -0.75 1.83
C PHE A 290 22.05 0.07 2.76
N LEU A 291 22.59 0.55 3.88
CA LEU A 291 21.87 1.40 4.82
C LEU A 291 21.44 2.74 4.19
N ALA A 292 22.30 3.35 3.37
CA ALA A 292 21.96 4.57 2.65
C ALA A 292 20.77 4.35 1.71
N GLY A 293 20.70 3.24 1.00
CA GLY A 293 19.56 2.87 0.17
C GLY A 293 18.26 2.77 0.98
N ILE A 294 18.30 2.13 2.15
CA ILE A 294 17.15 2.06 3.06
C ILE A 294 16.70 3.46 3.53
N VAL A 295 17.65 4.29 3.96
CA VAL A 295 17.35 5.66 4.44
C VAL A 295 16.71 6.49 3.33
N ILE A 296 17.20 6.41 2.09
CA ILE A 296 16.63 7.12 0.94
C ILE A 296 15.18 6.67 0.70
N LEU A 297 14.88 5.38 0.77
CA LEU A 297 13.51 4.87 0.61
C LEU A 297 12.58 5.36 1.72
N ILE A 298 13.04 5.34 2.97
CA ILE A 298 12.25 5.83 4.11
C ILE A 298 11.95 7.32 3.96
N LEU A 299 12.96 8.12 3.69
CA LEU A 299 12.80 9.58 3.51
C LEU A 299 11.86 9.89 2.34
N TRP A 300 12.03 9.19 1.22
CA TRP A 300 11.13 9.34 0.06
C TRP A 300 9.69 8.95 0.40
N SER A 301 9.49 7.85 1.11
CA SER A 301 8.17 7.40 1.54
C SER A 301 7.46 8.44 2.40
N ILE A 302 8.16 9.00 3.40
CA ILE A 302 7.63 10.03 4.30
C ILE A 302 7.25 11.29 3.52
N VAL A 303 8.18 11.82 2.72
CA VAL A 303 7.96 13.07 1.96
C VAL A 303 6.85 12.88 0.93
N SER A 304 6.90 11.83 0.12
CA SER A 304 5.90 11.59 -0.93
C SER A 304 4.52 11.31 -0.34
N GLY A 305 4.45 10.60 0.78
CA GLY A 305 3.19 10.35 1.50
C GLY A 305 2.54 11.64 2.00
N THR A 306 3.34 12.51 2.62
CA THR A 306 2.87 13.83 3.10
C THR A 306 2.39 14.71 1.94
N LEU A 307 3.18 14.82 0.88
CA LEU A 307 2.82 15.62 -0.30
C LEU A 307 1.54 15.12 -0.97
N ARG A 308 1.39 13.80 -1.10
CA ARG A 308 0.14 13.20 -1.64
C ARG A 308 -1.07 13.55 -0.78
N GLY A 309 -0.95 13.48 0.55
CA GLY A 309 -2.02 13.86 1.48
C GLY A 309 -2.42 15.32 1.33
N ILE A 310 -1.46 16.25 1.31
CA ILE A 310 -1.70 17.68 1.11
C ILE A 310 -2.39 17.93 -0.24
N THR A 311 -1.85 17.39 -1.33
CA THR A 311 -2.42 17.53 -2.68
C THR A 311 -3.83 16.95 -2.76
N GLN A 312 -4.08 15.81 -2.11
CA GLN A 312 -5.39 15.16 -2.07
C GLN A 312 -6.45 16.07 -1.43
N VAL A 313 -6.12 16.75 -0.33
CA VAL A 313 -7.03 17.71 0.34
C VAL A 313 -7.26 18.92 -0.54
N ALA A 314 -6.22 19.49 -1.15
CA ALA A 314 -6.33 20.63 -2.05
C ALA A 314 -7.30 20.34 -3.21
N LEU A 315 -7.12 19.19 -3.88
CA LEU A 315 -8.01 18.74 -4.95
C LEU A 315 -9.44 18.49 -4.48
N TYR A 316 -9.58 17.89 -3.29
CA TYR A 316 -10.90 17.62 -2.71
C TYR A 316 -11.67 18.92 -2.43
N ARG A 317 -11.02 19.90 -1.81
CA ARG A 317 -11.64 21.21 -1.51
C ARG A 317 -11.97 22.01 -2.75
N PHE A 318 -11.11 21.98 -3.74
CA PHE A 318 -11.39 22.62 -5.03
C PHE A 318 -12.58 21.96 -5.73
N ALA A 319 -12.65 20.64 -5.74
CA ALA A 319 -13.72 19.88 -6.41
C ALA A 319 -15.09 20.01 -5.72
N THR A 320 -15.11 20.16 -4.39
CA THR A 320 -16.37 20.14 -3.60
C THR A 320 -16.86 21.53 -3.19
N ALA A 321 -15.95 22.49 -3.01
CA ALA A 321 -16.26 23.81 -2.48
C ALA A 321 -15.79 24.97 -3.37
N ASP A 322 -15.20 24.70 -4.54
CA ASP A 322 -14.53 25.70 -5.42
C ASP A 322 -13.53 26.59 -4.65
N LEU A 323 -12.97 26.06 -3.57
CA LEU A 323 -12.01 26.76 -2.73
C LEU A 323 -10.62 26.56 -3.31
N VAL A 324 -9.97 27.67 -3.67
CA VAL A 324 -8.55 27.69 -4.05
C VAL A 324 -7.73 27.75 -2.78
N PRO A 325 -6.99 26.69 -2.40
CA PRO A 325 -6.20 26.68 -1.18
C PRO A 325 -5.01 27.67 -1.28
N ASP A 326 -4.59 28.23 -0.15
CA ASP A 326 -3.41 29.08 -0.07
C ASP A 326 -2.17 28.33 -0.61
N GLY A 327 -1.41 29.02 -1.47
CA GLY A 327 -0.23 28.46 -2.14
C GLY A 327 -0.52 27.72 -3.45
N PHE A 328 -1.81 27.61 -3.86
CA PHE A 328 -2.22 27.07 -5.15
C PHE A 328 -2.83 28.13 -6.02
N ASP A 329 -2.48 28.17 -7.31
CA ASP A 329 -3.11 29.05 -8.26
C ASP A 329 -4.39 28.42 -8.82
N ARG A 330 -5.45 29.25 -8.97
CA ARG A 330 -6.72 28.80 -9.56
C ARG A 330 -6.53 28.22 -10.97
N GLU A 331 -5.67 28.85 -11.77
CA GLU A 331 -5.37 28.42 -13.12
C GLU A 331 -4.72 27.03 -13.16
N ASP A 332 -3.85 26.71 -12.19
CA ASP A 332 -3.22 25.41 -12.08
C ASP A 332 -4.20 24.33 -11.63
N LEU A 333 -5.10 24.66 -10.68
CA LEU A 333 -6.18 23.77 -10.26
C LEU A 333 -7.20 23.57 -11.39
N GLU A 334 -7.68 24.64 -12.04
CA GLU A 334 -8.57 24.55 -13.21
C GLU A 334 -7.89 23.79 -14.35
N ALA A 335 -6.61 24.03 -14.59
CA ALA A 335 -5.84 23.28 -15.57
C ALA A 335 -5.71 21.83 -15.19
N ALA A 336 -5.67 21.50 -13.89
CA ALA A 336 -5.78 20.14 -13.39
C ALA A 336 -7.19 19.55 -13.66
N PHE A 337 -8.23 20.33 -13.84
CA PHE A 337 -9.62 19.89 -14.06
C PHE A 337 -10.14 20.08 -15.51
N GLN A 338 -9.39 20.72 -16.42
CA GLN A 338 -9.88 20.95 -17.78
C GLN A 338 -9.76 19.71 -18.68
N LYS A 339 -10.90 19.13 -19.00
CA LYS A 339 -11.06 18.28 -20.16
C LYS A 339 -10.65 19.07 -21.41
N LYS A 340 -9.67 18.57 -22.18
CA LYS A 340 -9.27 19.16 -23.46
C LYS A 340 -10.52 19.36 -24.31
N LYS A 341 -11.01 20.59 -24.41
CA LYS A 341 -12.07 20.97 -25.38
C LYS A 341 -11.52 20.57 -26.74
N LYS A 342 -12.07 19.49 -27.31
CA LYS A 342 -11.78 19.10 -28.71
C LYS A 342 -12.16 20.29 -29.54
N SER A 343 -11.18 21.06 -30.02
CA SER A 343 -11.36 22.07 -31.04
C SER A 343 -11.93 21.35 -32.24
N ARG A 344 -13.26 21.36 -32.38
CA ARG A 344 -13.94 21.13 -33.63
C ARG A 344 -13.83 22.42 -34.43
N SER A 345 -12.66 22.67 -34.99
CA SER A 345 -12.51 23.47 -36.18
C SER A 345 -13.04 22.61 -37.32
N PHE A 346 -14.34 22.66 -37.52
CA PHE A 346 -14.92 22.23 -38.78
C PHE A 346 -14.73 23.42 -39.72
N GLY A 347 -13.63 23.43 -40.48
CA GLY A 347 -13.46 24.32 -41.62
C GLY A 347 -14.49 23.95 -42.65
N LEU A 348 -15.53 24.79 -42.76
CA LEU A 348 -16.30 24.94 -43.98
C LEU A 348 -15.56 26.00 -44.79
N GLY A 349 -14.94 25.57 -45.84
CA GLY A 349 -14.49 26.34 -46.99
C GLY A 349 -14.76 25.52 -48.22
#